data_d3f5a42815cf70d72e48c8ab32a64ed5
#
_entry.id   d3f5a42815cf70d72e48c8ab32a64ed5
#
_cell.length_a   1.000
_cell.length_b   1.000
_cell.length_c   1.000
_cell.angle_alpha   90.00
_cell.angle_beta   90.00
_cell.angle_gamma   90.00
#
_symmetry.space_group_name_H-M   'P 1'
#
loop_
_entity.id
_entity.type
_entity.pdbx_description
1 polymer ?
#
loop_
_entity_poly.entity_id
_entity_poly.type
_entity_poly.pdbx_seq_one_letter_code
_entity_poly.pdbx_strand_id
1 'polypeptide(L)'
;MPRQIGFLPVEGGGIHRIWYVGGRWAYVSALLDGFTDYIFLTVDMSDPAHPCEAGRYWLPGMNRAGGESPSWPPSRRYGLHHAIINGDIAYGAWRDAGLVMLDIADRAAPKLITHRNWSPPFGGGTHNCLPLPSRDLLIVLDEAVLDHQEDGLKLIWVFDIRQRDNPVSISTFPTPNETNYVAKGGHFGPHNLHENRPGSFISSNLIFATYQNAGVRIFDIGYRPTEVGALVPPRPARLMDTRPNRACVVQSTDVFVDRDGIIYCTDYNAGLYTMQYDS
;
A
#
# COMPACT_ATOMS: atom_id res chain seq x y z
N MET A 1 13.46 -17.57 -21.39
CA MET A 1 13.34 -16.10 -21.35
C MET A 1 11.87 -15.72 -21.43
N PRO A 2 11.37 -14.82 -20.55
CA PRO A 2 10.02 -14.28 -20.68
C PRO A 2 9.82 -13.62 -22.05
N ARG A 3 8.62 -13.73 -22.60
CA ARG A 3 8.22 -13.09 -23.87
C ARG A 3 6.98 -12.23 -23.62
N GLN A 4 7.02 -10.99 -24.07
CA GLN A 4 5.82 -10.13 -24.06
C GLN A 4 4.80 -10.73 -25.04
N ILE A 5 3.56 -10.92 -24.58
CA ILE A 5 2.45 -11.43 -25.38
C ILE A 5 1.36 -10.38 -25.61
N GLY A 6 1.27 -9.37 -24.76
CA GLY A 6 0.30 -8.29 -24.87
C GLY A 6 0.80 -7.02 -24.22
N PHE A 7 0.11 -5.91 -24.48
CA PHE A 7 0.38 -4.60 -23.88
C PHE A 7 -0.88 -3.75 -23.89
N LEU A 8 -1.23 -3.16 -22.74
CA LEU A 8 -2.27 -2.15 -22.64
C LEU A 8 -1.59 -0.78 -22.52
N PRO A 9 -1.66 0.07 -23.55
CA PRO A 9 -1.16 1.43 -23.42
C PRO A 9 -2.04 2.22 -22.44
N VAL A 10 -1.39 2.96 -21.53
CA VAL A 10 -2.02 3.87 -20.59
C VAL A 10 -1.53 5.28 -20.91
N GLU A 11 -2.42 6.14 -21.42
CA GLU A 11 -2.09 7.52 -21.75
C GLU A 11 -1.94 8.34 -20.46
N GLY A 12 -0.76 8.96 -20.26
CA GLY A 12 -0.41 9.75 -19.09
C GLY A 12 0.82 9.24 -18.35
N GLY A 13 0.79 9.31 -17.01
CA GLY A 13 1.92 8.89 -16.16
C GLY A 13 2.09 7.38 -16.01
N GLY A 14 1.17 6.58 -16.53
CA GLY A 14 1.23 5.12 -16.52
C GLY A 14 0.70 4.49 -15.22
N ILE A 15 1.08 3.22 -15.01
CA ILE A 15 0.62 2.39 -13.89
C ILE A 15 1.67 2.44 -12.77
N HIS A 16 1.20 2.59 -11.51
CA HIS A 16 2.06 2.56 -10.33
C HIS A 16 2.02 1.20 -9.62
N ARG A 17 0.83 0.67 -9.34
CA ARG A 17 0.66 -0.62 -8.63
C ARG A 17 -0.38 -1.48 -9.36
N ILE A 18 -0.21 -2.81 -9.22
CA ILE A 18 -1.11 -3.79 -9.81
C ILE A 18 -1.49 -4.85 -8.77
N TRP A 19 -2.77 -5.17 -8.71
CA TRP A 19 -3.27 -6.38 -8.09
C TRP A 19 -3.72 -7.34 -9.18
N TYR A 20 -2.97 -8.42 -9.38
CA TYR A 20 -3.32 -9.51 -10.27
C TYR A 20 -2.89 -10.82 -9.64
N VAL A 21 -3.83 -11.72 -9.44
CA VAL A 21 -3.63 -13.04 -8.80
C VAL A 21 -4.03 -14.17 -9.74
N GLY A 22 -4.08 -13.89 -11.04
CA GLY A 22 -4.58 -14.80 -12.07
C GLY A 22 -6.05 -14.56 -12.40
N GLY A 23 -6.55 -15.32 -13.37
CA GLY A 23 -7.92 -15.20 -13.85
C GLY A 23 -8.15 -14.03 -14.81
N ARG A 24 -9.41 -13.60 -14.93
CA ARG A 24 -9.83 -12.62 -15.93
C ARG A 24 -9.46 -11.18 -15.59
N TRP A 25 -9.38 -10.81 -14.29
CA TRP A 25 -9.38 -9.43 -13.89
C TRP A 25 -8.07 -8.99 -13.23
N ALA A 26 -7.47 -7.93 -13.75
CA ALA A 26 -6.42 -7.18 -13.06
C ALA A 26 -6.96 -5.82 -12.60
N TYR A 27 -6.38 -5.28 -11.53
CA TYR A 27 -6.76 -4.01 -10.94
C TYR A 27 -5.51 -3.17 -10.75
N VAL A 28 -5.56 -1.93 -11.21
CA VAL A 28 -4.37 -1.09 -11.24
C VAL A 28 -4.63 0.31 -10.72
N SER A 29 -3.62 0.94 -10.15
CA SER A 29 -3.57 2.37 -9.96
C SER A 29 -2.89 3.01 -11.18
N ALA A 30 -3.59 3.88 -11.88
CA ALA A 30 -3.12 4.49 -13.11
C ALA A 30 -3.28 6.01 -13.09
N LEU A 31 -2.21 6.72 -13.47
CA LEU A 31 -2.23 8.17 -13.70
C LEU A 31 -2.55 8.41 -15.17
N LEU A 32 -3.81 8.74 -15.45
CA LEU A 32 -4.28 9.05 -16.79
C LEU A 32 -4.21 10.55 -17.07
N ASP A 33 -4.06 10.91 -18.33
CA ASP A 33 -4.18 12.29 -18.76
C ASP A 33 -5.54 12.88 -18.38
N GLY A 34 -5.54 14.12 -17.92
CA GLY A 34 -6.74 14.81 -17.46
C GLY A 34 -7.14 14.53 -16.01
N PHE A 35 -6.49 13.61 -15.32
CA PHE A 35 -6.69 13.41 -13.88
C PHE A 35 -5.61 14.10 -13.04
N THR A 36 -5.93 14.40 -11.79
CA THR A 36 -5.00 15.06 -10.86
C THR A 36 -3.92 14.13 -10.32
N ASP A 37 -4.24 12.84 -10.18
CA ASP A 37 -3.38 11.78 -9.63
C ASP A 37 -3.91 10.42 -10.05
N TYR A 38 -3.30 9.34 -9.56
CA TYR A 38 -3.67 7.95 -9.85
C TYR A 38 -5.12 7.64 -9.48
N ILE A 39 -5.80 6.95 -10.36
CA ILE A 39 -7.18 6.45 -10.19
C ILE A 39 -7.22 4.93 -10.22
N PHE A 40 -8.35 4.34 -9.87
CA PHE A 40 -8.58 2.91 -9.93
C PHE A 40 -9.07 2.50 -11.32
N LEU A 41 -8.42 1.49 -11.92
CA LEU A 41 -8.90 0.84 -13.15
C LEU A 41 -9.07 -0.65 -12.92
N THR A 42 -10.10 -1.20 -13.57
CA THR A 42 -10.26 -2.63 -13.81
C THR A 42 -9.84 -2.96 -15.24
N VAL A 43 -9.06 -4.03 -15.39
CA VAL A 43 -8.52 -4.47 -16.69
C VAL A 43 -9.01 -5.89 -16.98
N ASP A 44 -9.62 -6.08 -18.14
CA ASP A 44 -10.02 -7.39 -18.65
C ASP A 44 -8.81 -8.10 -19.27
N MET A 45 -8.43 -9.23 -18.69
CA MET A 45 -7.34 -10.11 -19.10
C MET A 45 -7.85 -11.41 -19.73
N SER A 46 -9.13 -11.47 -20.16
CA SER A 46 -9.71 -12.67 -20.78
C SER A 46 -8.94 -13.12 -22.03
N ASP A 47 -8.40 -12.16 -22.79
CA ASP A 47 -7.34 -12.38 -23.78
C ASP A 47 -6.07 -11.65 -23.34
N PRO A 48 -5.08 -12.36 -22.76
CA PRO A 48 -3.85 -11.73 -22.30
C PRO A 48 -2.98 -11.09 -23.41
N ALA A 49 -3.24 -11.43 -24.68
CA ALA A 49 -2.59 -10.78 -25.82
C ALA A 49 -3.20 -9.39 -26.11
N HIS A 50 -4.45 -9.18 -25.73
CA HIS A 50 -5.19 -7.95 -25.97
C HIS A 50 -5.90 -7.46 -24.67
N PRO A 51 -5.15 -7.16 -23.61
CA PRO A 51 -5.75 -6.64 -22.37
C PRO A 51 -6.43 -5.31 -22.66
N CYS A 52 -7.60 -5.07 -22.03
CA CYS A 52 -8.32 -3.81 -22.21
C CYS A 52 -8.91 -3.28 -20.90
N GLU A 53 -9.06 -1.97 -20.82
CA GLU A 53 -9.76 -1.34 -19.70
C GLU A 53 -11.25 -1.75 -19.73
N ALA A 54 -11.75 -2.18 -18.56
CA ALA A 54 -13.15 -2.55 -18.37
C ALA A 54 -13.93 -1.46 -17.63
N GLY A 55 -13.33 -0.82 -16.64
CA GLY A 55 -13.97 0.22 -15.84
C GLY A 55 -12.98 1.02 -15.02
N ARG A 56 -13.46 2.13 -14.46
CA ARG A 56 -12.62 3.03 -13.64
C ARG A 56 -13.42 3.65 -12.51
N TYR A 57 -12.68 4.08 -11.48
CA TYR A 57 -13.22 4.88 -10.37
C TYR A 57 -12.20 5.92 -9.92
N TRP A 58 -12.69 7.10 -9.58
CA TRP A 58 -11.92 8.20 -9.00
C TRP A 58 -12.72 8.96 -7.95
N LEU A 59 -12.06 9.67 -7.06
CA LEU A 59 -12.74 10.55 -6.12
C LEU A 59 -13.20 11.84 -6.81
N PRO A 60 -14.38 12.39 -6.47
CA PRO A 60 -14.86 13.66 -7.01
C PRO A 60 -13.82 14.77 -6.86
N GLY A 61 -13.60 15.53 -7.94
CA GLY A 61 -12.57 16.56 -8.02
C GLY A 61 -11.27 16.13 -8.71
N MET A 62 -11.11 14.83 -9.03
CA MET A 62 -9.90 14.35 -9.69
C MET A 62 -9.93 14.47 -11.22
N ASN A 63 -11.11 14.44 -11.85
CA ASN A 63 -11.25 14.46 -13.33
C ASN A 63 -11.29 15.89 -13.87
N ARG A 64 -10.11 16.49 -14.06
CA ARG A 64 -9.99 17.86 -14.62
C ARG A 64 -10.48 17.96 -16.06
N ALA A 65 -10.20 16.95 -16.88
CA ALA A 65 -10.69 16.93 -18.27
C ALA A 65 -12.22 16.88 -18.34
N GLY A 66 -12.86 16.28 -17.33
CA GLY A 66 -14.32 16.29 -17.16
C GLY A 66 -14.88 17.56 -16.50
N GLY A 67 -14.03 18.57 -16.24
CA GLY A 67 -14.46 19.83 -15.61
C GLY A 67 -14.51 19.82 -14.09
N GLU A 68 -14.01 18.75 -13.43
CA GLU A 68 -13.95 18.71 -11.97
C GLU A 68 -12.79 19.57 -11.43
N SER A 69 -12.95 20.04 -10.20
CA SER A 69 -11.91 20.76 -9.47
C SER A 69 -11.72 20.14 -8.07
N PRO A 70 -10.46 19.96 -7.62
CA PRO A 70 -10.17 19.46 -6.28
C PRO A 70 -10.82 20.31 -5.19
N SER A 71 -11.45 19.65 -4.22
CA SER A 71 -11.99 20.29 -3.02
C SER A 71 -10.99 20.28 -1.83
N TRP A 72 -9.81 19.68 -2.02
CA TRP A 72 -8.74 19.58 -1.05
C TRP A 72 -7.61 20.59 -1.36
N PRO A 73 -6.84 21.02 -0.35
CA PRO A 73 -5.75 21.98 -0.55
C PRO A 73 -4.61 21.38 -1.41
N PRO A 74 -3.87 22.21 -2.17
CA PRO A 74 -2.76 21.76 -3.03
C PRO A 74 -1.64 21.00 -2.30
N SER A 75 -1.53 21.17 -0.98
CA SER A 75 -0.59 20.44 -0.14
C SER A 75 -1.00 18.99 0.14
N ARG A 76 -2.20 18.57 -0.26
CA ARG A 76 -2.73 17.21 -0.07
C ARG A 76 -2.79 16.47 -1.39
N ARG A 77 -2.34 15.22 -1.36
CA ARG A 77 -2.28 14.35 -2.51
C ARG A 77 -3.39 13.30 -2.44
N TYR A 78 -4.47 13.50 -3.20
CA TYR A 78 -5.55 12.53 -3.35
C TYR A 78 -5.30 11.69 -4.60
N GLY A 79 -4.88 10.42 -4.40
CA GLY A 79 -4.56 9.50 -5.48
C GLY A 79 -4.47 8.08 -4.97
N LEU A 80 -4.94 7.12 -5.75
CA LEU A 80 -4.85 5.70 -5.41
C LEU A 80 -3.39 5.27 -5.44
N HIS A 81 -2.87 4.79 -4.29
CA HIS A 81 -1.60 4.10 -4.29
C HIS A 81 -1.79 2.64 -4.73
N HIS A 82 -2.64 1.90 -4.02
CA HIS A 82 -2.86 0.49 -4.26
C HIS A 82 -4.26 0.07 -3.82
N ALA A 83 -4.83 -0.94 -4.49
CA ALA A 83 -6.05 -1.59 -4.06
C ALA A 83 -5.83 -3.09 -3.97
N ILE A 84 -6.14 -3.68 -2.82
CA ILE A 84 -6.16 -5.12 -2.60
C ILE A 84 -7.60 -5.61 -2.77
N ILE A 85 -7.78 -6.70 -3.51
CA ILE A 85 -9.11 -7.22 -3.83
C ILE A 85 -9.40 -8.47 -3.03
N ASN A 86 -10.58 -8.51 -2.44
CA ASN A 86 -11.13 -9.72 -1.85
C ASN A 86 -12.60 -9.89 -2.26
N GLY A 87 -12.89 -10.93 -3.04
CA GLY A 87 -14.20 -11.14 -3.66
C GLY A 87 -14.60 -9.97 -4.56
N ASP A 88 -15.74 -9.37 -4.26
CA ASP A 88 -16.28 -8.24 -5.01
C ASP A 88 -16.02 -6.88 -4.34
N ILE A 89 -15.00 -6.81 -3.48
CA ILE A 89 -14.62 -5.56 -2.81
C ILE A 89 -13.17 -5.22 -3.11
N ALA A 90 -12.95 -3.95 -3.51
CA ALA A 90 -11.62 -3.36 -3.59
C ALA A 90 -11.37 -2.48 -2.35
N TYR A 91 -10.27 -2.75 -1.64
CA TYR A 91 -9.81 -2.00 -0.48
C TYR A 91 -8.68 -1.09 -0.93
N GLY A 92 -9.01 0.17 -1.20
CA GLY A 92 -8.12 1.13 -1.82
C GLY A 92 -7.46 2.07 -0.82
N ALA A 93 -6.13 2.17 -0.92
CA ALA A 93 -5.31 3.14 -0.19
C ALA A 93 -5.13 4.40 -1.04
N TRP A 94 -5.70 5.52 -0.62
CA TRP A 94 -5.79 6.75 -1.40
C TRP A 94 -4.94 7.89 -0.84
N ARG A 95 -3.73 7.59 -0.42
CA ARG A 95 -2.76 8.55 0.11
C ARG A 95 -3.40 9.47 1.16
N ASP A 96 -3.40 10.80 0.96
CA ASP A 96 -3.97 11.75 1.92
C ASP A 96 -5.51 11.76 1.94
N ALA A 97 -6.16 11.03 1.04
CA ALA A 97 -7.60 10.79 1.10
C ALA A 97 -7.98 9.59 1.98
N GLY A 98 -7.01 8.77 2.44
CA GLY A 98 -7.25 7.67 3.35
C GLY A 98 -7.77 6.40 2.68
N LEU A 99 -8.76 5.75 3.28
CA LEU A 99 -9.37 4.51 2.85
C LEU A 99 -10.57 4.76 1.93
N VAL A 100 -10.59 4.08 0.77
CA VAL A 100 -11.78 3.99 -0.10
C VAL A 100 -12.10 2.53 -0.34
N MET A 101 -13.30 2.10 -0.03
CA MET A 101 -13.79 0.76 -0.36
C MET A 101 -14.78 0.85 -1.52
N LEU A 102 -14.61 -0.02 -2.51
CA LEU A 102 -15.47 -0.06 -3.70
C LEU A 102 -16.14 -1.43 -3.81
N ASP A 103 -17.43 -1.41 -4.17
CA ASP A 103 -18.13 -2.55 -4.75
C ASP A 103 -17.71 -2.68 -6.21
N ILE A 104 -17.12 -3.81 -6.54
CA ILE A 104 -16.66 -4.15 -7.87
C ILE A 104 -17.36 -5.40 -8.43
N ALA A 105 -18.56 -5.75 -7.94
CA ALA A 105 -19.37 -6.84 -8.50
C ALA A 105 -19.58 -6.64 -10.01
N ASP A 106 -19.86 -5.41 -10.41
CA ASP A 106 -19.75 -4.98 -11.79
C ASP A 106 -18.38 -4.33 -12.04
N ARG A 107 -17.48 -5.06 -12.73
CA ARG A 107 -16.11 -4.59 -13.03
C ARG A 107 -16.09 -3.39 -13.98
N ALA A 108 -17.16 -3.19 -14.77
CA ALA A 108 -17.27 -2.05 -15.67
C ALA A 108 -17.73 -0.76 -14.95
N ALA A 109 -18.38 -0.90 -13.80
CA ALA A 109 -18.94 0.22 -13.05
C ALA A 109 -18.67 0.10 -11.53
N PRO A 110 -17.42 0.22 -11.10
CA PRO A 110 -17.08 0.22 -9.67
C PRO A 110 -17.84 1.31 -8.91
N LYS A 111 -18.38 0.98 -7.72
CA LYS A 111 -19.21 1.88 -6.92
C LYS A 111 -18.62 2.10 -5.54
N LEU A 112 -18.72 3.33 -5.04
CA LEU A 112 -18.28 3.65 -3.68
C LEU A 112 -19.16 2.93 -2.65
N ILE A 113 -18.52 2.16 -1.76
CA ILE A 113 -19.12 1.68 -0.51
C ILE A 113 -18.90 2.73 0.57
N THR A 114 -17.65 3.12 0.80
CA THR A 114 -17.30 4.10 1.82
C THR A 114 -15.98 4.80 1.52
N HIS A 115 -15.83 6.01 2.04
CA HIS A 115 -14.62 6.80 2.06
C HIS A 115 -14.37 7.29 3.50
N ARG A 116 -13.19 6.98 4.05
CA ARG A 116 -12.77 7.41 5.39
C ARG A 116 -11.43 8.11 5.30
N ASN A 117 -11.39 9.35 5.77
CA ASN A 117 -10.19 10.17 5.80
C ASN A 117 -9.91 10.64 7.23
N TRP A 118 -8.66 10.50 7.66
CA TRP A 118 -8.17 10.95 8.97
C TRP A 118 -6.99 11.93 8.85
N SER A 119 -6.75 12.46 7.67
CA SER A 119 -5.71 13.44 7.40
C SER A 119 -6.31 14.81 7.01
N PRO A 120 -6.25 15.85 7.85
CA PRO A 120 -5.76 15.88 9.22
C PRO A 120 -6.68 15.18 10.23
N PRO A 121 -6.29 14.95 11.51
CA PRO A 121 -5.07 15.45 12.16
C PRO A 121 -3.81 14.60 11.93
N PHE A 122 -3.95 13.39 11.39
CA PHE A 122 -2.80 12.53 11.13
C PHE A 122 -2.12 12.89 9.81
N GLY A 123 -0.89 12.38 9.62
CA GLY A 123 -0.02 12.76 8.51
C GLY A 123 -0.47 12.33 7.10
N GLY A 124 -1.49 11.46 6.99
CA GLY A 124 -1.93 10.93 5.68
C GLY A 124 -0.92 9.99 5.04
N GLY A 125 -1.03 9.80 3.72
CA GLY A 125 -0.17 8.91 2.99
C GLY A 125 -0.62 7.45 3.05
N THR A 126 -1.92 7.18 3.12
CA THR A 126 -2.46 5.80 3.14
C THR A 126 -1.98 5.02 1.93
N HIS A 127 -1.30 3.88 2.20
CA HIS A 127 -0.45 3.19 1.23
C HIS A 127 -0.89 1.75 0.94
N ASN A 128 -1.26 0.98 1.98
CA ASN A 128 -1.84 -0.37 1.86
C ASN A 128 -3.11 -0.50 2.68
N CYS A 129 -4.04 -1.34 2.18
CA CYS A 129 -5.27 -1.73 2.87
C CYS A 129 -5.42 -3.24 2.76
N LEU A 130 -4.92 -4.01 3.75
CA LEU A 130 -4.91 -5.46 3.76
C LEU A 130 -6.16 -6.01 4.46
N PRO A 131 -7.13 -6.61 3.75
CA PRO A 131 -8.29 -7.24 4.36
C PRO A 131 -7.93 -8.56 5.03
N LEU A 132 -8.55 -8.82 6.19
CA LEU A 132 -8.52 -10.07 6.91
C LEU A 132 -9.97 -10.60 7.06
N PRO A 133 -10.52 -11.21 5.99
CA PRO A 133 -11.96 -11.48 5.88
C PRO A 133 -12.50 -12.42 6.96
N SER A 134 -11.69 -13.37 7.41
CA SER A 134 -12.08 -14.32 8.48
C SER A 134 -12.27 -13.67 9.86
N ARG A 135 -11.86 -12.41 9.99
CA ARG A 135 -11.92 -11.64 11.25
C ARG A 135 -12.73 -10.37 11.13
N ASP A 136 -13.26 -10.06 9.94
CA ASP A 136 -13.90 -8.78 9.65
C ASP A 136 -13.01 -7.57 10.00
N LEU A 137 -11.70 -7.71 9.80
CA LEU A 137 -10.71 -6.67 10.04
C LEU A 137 -10.06 -6.20 8.73
N LEU A 138 -9.59 -4.96 8.77
CA LEU A 138 -8.78 -4.35 7.73
C LEU A 138 -7.55 -3.71 8.38
N ILE A 139 -6.37 -4.07 7.90
CA ILE A 139 -5.12 -3.43 8.31
C ILE A 139 -4.81 -2.33 7.29
N VAL A 140 -4.72 -1.10 7.76
CA VAL A 140 -4.45 0.07 6.92
C VAL A 140 -3.14 0.71 7.35
N LEU A 141 -2.26 0.97 6.39
CA LEU A 141 -0.93 1.48 6.64
C LEU A 141 -0.75 2.84 5.97
N ASP A 142 -0.26 3.83 6.72
CA ASP A 142 0.15 5.15 6.23
C ASP A 142 1.67 5.18 6.02
N GLU A 143 2.12 5.68 4.86
CA GLU A 143 3.53 5.70 4.44
C GLU A 143 4.28 6.93 4.99
N ALA A 144 5.51 6.71 5.47
CA ALA A 144 6.45 7.79 5.72
C ALA A 144 7.25 8.12 4.44
N VAL A 145 7.17 9.37 3.97
CA VAL A 145 7.77 9.81 2.69
C VAL A 145 8.83 10.91 2.84
N LEU A 146 8.97 11.50 4.03
CA LEU A 146 9.97 12.51 4.30
C LEU A 146 11.03 12.02 5.29
N ASP A 147 12.24 12.55 5.14
CA ASP A 147 13.33 12.28 6.08
C ASP A 147 12.99 12.87 7.47
N HIS A 148 13.58 12.30 8.51
CA HIS A 148 13.45 12.79 9.89
C HIS A 148 12.00 12.89 10.41
N GLN A 149 11.07 12.12 9.81
CA GLN A 149 9.66 12.15 10.18
C GLN A 149 8.98 13.54 10.01
N GLU A 150 9.47 14.35 9.07
CA GLU A 150 8.93 15.70 8.82
C GLU A 150 7.48 15.70 8.34
N ASP A 151 7.00 14.59 7.79
CA ASP A 151 5.59 14.38 7.40
C ASP A 151 4.71 13.84 8.53
N GLY A 152 5.22 13.86 9.75
CA GLY A 152 4.50 13.48 10.97
C GLY A 152 4.49 11.97 11.23
N LEU A 153 3.86 11.60 12.33
CA LEU A 153 3.71 10.21 12.73
C LEU A 153 2.81 9.46 11.75
N LYS A 154 3.34 8.35 11.21
CA LYS A 154 2.61 7.42 10.35
C LYS A 154 2.30 6.15 11.13
N LEU A 155 1.10 5.64 10.95
CA LEU A 155 0.58 4.54 11.74
C LEU A 155 0.17 3.36 10.86
N ILE A 156 0.12 2.19 11.47
CA ILE A 156 -0.61 1.03 10.97
C ILE A 156 -1.86 0.89 11.84
N TRP A 157 -3.00 0.91 11.20
CA TRP A 157 -4.31 0.93 11.83
C TRP A 157 -4.99 -0.44 11.75
N VAL A 158 -5.80 -0.77 12.74
CA VAL A 158 -6.74 -1.89 12.69
C VAL A 158 -8.15 -1.32 12.62
N PHE A 159 -8.84 -1.58 11.53
CA PHE A 159 -10.25 -1.23 11.36
C PHE A 159 -11.14 -2.46 11.52
N ASP A 160 -12.24 -2.29 12.23
CA ASP A 160 -13.40 -3.18 12.18
C ASP A 160 -14.22 -2.85 10.92
N ILE A 161 -14.45 -3.85 10.07
CA ILE A 161 -15.18 -3.72 8.81
C ILE A 161 -16.45 -4.58 8.74
N ARG A 162 -16.99 -5.03 9.89
CA ARG A 162 -18.29 -5.72 9.94
C ARG A 162 -19.40 -4.90 9.30
N GLN A 163 -19.33 -3.59 9.47
CA GLN A 163 -20.15 -2.58 8.78
C GLN A 163 -19.30 -1.96 7.68
N ARG A 164 -19.41 -2.46 6.44
CA ARG A 164 -18.56 -2.04 5.31
C ARG A 164 -18.71 -0.58 4.93
N ASP A 165 -19.90 -0.02 5.12
CA ASP A 165 -20.21 1.40 4.90
C ASP A 165 -19.75 2.30 6.07
N ASN A 166 -19.39 1.70 7.21
CA ASN A 166 -18.92 2.40 8.40
C ASN A 166 -17.73 1.73 9.07
N PRO A 167 -16.57 1.56 8.40
CA PRO A 167 -15.36 1.05 9.03
C PRO A 167 -14.91 1.96 10.17
N VAL A 168 -14.53 1.35 11.30
CA VAL A 168 -14.12 2.07 12.51
C VAL A 168 -12.71 1.61 12.93
N SER A 169 -11.80 2.56 13.13
CA SER A 169 -10.49 2.25 13.71
C SER A 169 -10.67 1.84 15.18
N ILE A 170 -10.19 0.65 15.52
CA ILE A 170 -10.32 0.06 16.87
C ILE A 170 -8.97 -0.07 17.58
N SER A 171 -7.86 0.02 16.86
CA SER A 171 -6.50 -0.05 17.41
C SER A 171 -5.48 0.48 16.40
N THR A 172 -4.26 0.68 16.91
CA THR A 172 -3.05 0.88 16.09
C THR A 172 -1.97 -0.10 16.51
N PHE A 173 -1.01 -0.34 15.61
CA PHE A 173 0.18 -1.12 15.92
C PHE A 173 1.16 -0.30 16.77
N PRO A 174 1.96 -0.94 17.63
CA PRO A 174 3.05 -0.26 18.33
C PRO A 174 4.07 0.27 17.32
N THR A 175 4.59 1.47 17.58
CA THR A 175 5.67 2.05 16.78
C THR A 175 7.03 1.65 17.38
N PRO A 176 8.07 1.41 16.56
CA PRO A 176 9.43 1.28 17.05
C PRO A 176 9.90 2.51 17.84
N ASN A 177 11.00 2.41 18.57
CA ASN A 177 11.54 3.54 19.31
C ASN A 177 11.94 4.69 18.36
N GLU A 178 11.10 5.71 18.23
CA GLU A 178 11.23 6.82 17.30
C GLU A 178 12.54 7.60 17.51
N THR A 179 12.94 7.84 18.74
CA THR A 179 14.15 8.61 19.06
C THR A 179 15.39 8.02 18.42
N ASN A 180 15.52 6.70 18.44
CA ASN A 180 16.68 6.03 17.86
C ASN A 180 16.67 6.03 16.34
N TYR A 181 15.50 5.90 15.71
CA TYR A 181 15.39 5.75 14.26
C TYR A 181 15.33 7.09 13.55
N VAL A 182 14.58 8.06 14.04
CA VAL A 182 14.52 9.43 13.49
C VAL A 182 15.91 10.07 13.50
N ALA A 183 16.68 9.89 14.57
CA ALA A 183 18.03 10.44 14.69
C ALA A 183 19.04 9.84 13.68
N LYS A 184 18.80 8.65 13.14
CA LYS A 184 19.66 8.05 12.10
C LYS A 184 19.55 8.74 10.75
N GLY A 185 18.50 9.51 10.52
CA GLY A 185 18.17 10.11 9.22
C GLY A 185 17.50 9.13 8.27
N GLY A 186 17.14 9.62 7.08
CA GLY A 186 16.30 8.89 6.15
C GLY A 186 14.85 8.85 6.59
N HIS A 187 14.02 8.07 5.87
CA HIS A 187 12.61 7.91 6.23
C HIS A 187 12.47 7.00 7.44
N PHE A 188 11.61 7.36 8.37
CA PHE A 188 11.19 6.54 9.49
C PHE A 188 9.67 6.42 9.53
N GLY A 189 9.17 5.22 9.50
CA GLY A 189 7.76 4.87 9.53
C GLY A 189 7.42 3.69 8.64
N PRO A 190 6.15 3.27 8.65
CA PRO A 190 5.69 2.17 7.81
C PRO A 190 5.80 2.51 6.32
N HIS A 191 5.91 1.46 5.46
CA HIS A 191 5.86 1.64 4.01
C HIS A 191 4.95 0.60 3.33
N ASN A 192 5.24 -0.69 3.42
CA ASN A 192 4.44 -1.75 2.82
C ASN A 192 4.09 -2.87 3.79
N LEU A 193 2.99 -3.57 3.50
CA LEU A 193 2.57 -4.82 4.15
C LEU A 193 2.79 -5.99 3.20
N HIS A 194 3.07 -7.17 3.76
CA HIS A 194 2.87 -8.42 3.04
C HIS A 194 1.38 -8.63 2.76
N GLU A 195 1.01 -8.93 1.51
CA GLU A 195 -0.36 -8.76 1.01
C GLU A 195 -1.21 -10.04 1.02
N ASN A 196 -0.80 -11.12 1.66
CA ASN A 196 -1.55 -12.40 1.69
C ASN A 196 -2.00 -12.88 0.28
N ARG A 197 -1.14 -12.74 -0.73
CA ARG A 197 -1.45 -13.16 -2.11
C ARG A 197 -1.62 -14.68 -2.20
N PRO A 198 -2.51 -15.21 -3.06
CA PRO A 198 -2.59 -16.64 -3.30
C PRO A 198 -1.22 -17.24 -3.65
N GLY A 199 -0.85 -18.32 -2.96
CA GLY A 199 0.46 -18.99 -3.14
C GLY A 199 1.61 -18.40 -2.31
N SER A 200 1.39 -17.32 -1.56
CA SER A 200 2.31 -16.82 -0.54
C SER A 200 1.94 -17.34 0.84
N PHE A 201 2.68 -16.93 1.87
CA PHE A 201 2.24 -17.10 3.26
C PHE A 201 0.96 -16.31 3.49
N ILE A 202 -0.05 -16.95 4.07
CA ILE A 202 -1.34 -16.33 4.36
C ILE A 202 -1.60 -16.41 5.86
N SER A 203 -1.78 -15.28 6.49
CA SER A 203 -2.09 -15.21 7.92
C SER A 203 -3.18 -14.18 8.20
N SER A 204 -4.07 -14.52 9.14
CA SER A 204 -5.00 -13.55 9.74
C SER A 204 -4.50 -12.97 11.06
N ASN A 205 -3.36 -13.45 11.56
CA ASN A 205 -2.80 -13.05 12.85
C ASN A 205 -1.41 -12.43 12.73
N LEU A 206 -0.52 -12.97 11.89
CA LEU A 206 0.81 -12.41 11.69
C LEU A 206 0.78 -11.39 10.55
N ILE A 207 1.22 -10.19 10.83
CA ILE A 207 1.33 -9.08 9.88
C ILE A 207 2.82 -8.70 9.75
N PHE A 208 3.31 -8.72 8.53
CA PHE A 208 4.67 -8.33 8.18
C PHE A 208 4.65 -6.97 7.53
N ALA A 209 5.45 -6.04 8.03
CA ALA A 209 5.51 -4.67 7.55
C ALA A 209 6.96 -4.20 7.39
N THR A 210 7.24 -3.43 6.35
CA THR A 210 8.46 -2.64 6.29
C THR A 210 8.28 -1.33 7.04
N TYR A 211 9.34 -0.91 7.72
CA TYR A 211 9.39 0.31 8.53
C TYR A 211 10.58 1.19 8.17
N GLN A 212 10.85 1.31 6.86
CA GLN A 212 11.92 2.14 6.31
C GLN A 212 13.27 1.87 7.02
N ASN A 213 13.86 2.90 7.68
CA ASN A 213 15.15 2.73 8.38
C ASN A 213 15.07 1.88 9.67
N ALA A 214 13.88 1.50 10.09
CA ALA A 214 13.64 0.55 11.18
C ALA A 214 13.44 -0.90 10.70
N GLY A 215 13.67 -1.19 9.41
CA GLY A 215 13.72 -2.55 8.86
C GLY A 215 12.37 -3.21 8.66
N VAL A 216 12.32 -4.53 8.82
CA VAL A 216 11.09 -5.34 8.78
C VAL A 216 10.60 -5.59 10.20
N ARG A 217 9.29 -5.47 10.40
CA ARG A 217 8.60 -5.73 11.66
C ARG A 217 7.55 -6.80 11.47
N ILE A 218 7.42 -7.66 12.47
CA ILE A 218 6.41 -8.72 12.50
C ILE A 218 5.54 -8.50 13.72
N PHE A 219 4.24 -8.49 13.51
CA PHE A 219 3.26 -8.23 14.55
C PHE A 219 2.28 -9.40 14.65
N ASP A 220 1.96 -9.81 15.88
CA ASP A 220 0.82 -10.65 16.18
C ASP A 220 -0.37 -9.76 16.56
N ILE A 221 -1.49 -9.99 15.89
CA ILE A 221 -2.76 -9.28 16.14
C ILE A 221 -3.85 -10.20 16.70
N GLY A 222 -3.48 -11.32 17.30
CA GLY A 222 -4.44 -12.29 17.88
C GLY A 222 -5.40 -11.63 18.86
N TYR A 223 -4.90 -10.89 19.84
CA TYR A 223 -5.69 -10.15 20.84
C TYR A 223 -5.55 -8.63 20.67
N ARG A 224 -4.33 -8.11 20.67
CA ARG A 224 -3.97 -6.72 20.37
C ARG A 224 -2.69 -6.71 19.56
N PRO A 225 -2.46 -5.73 18.69
CA PRO A 225 -1.22 -5.66 17.95
C PRO A 225 -0.01 -5.64 18.90
N THR A 226 0.87 -6.62 18.76
CA THR A 226 2.11 -6.77 19.55
C THR A 226 3.25 -7.10 18.61
N GLU A 227 4.37 -6.39 18.70
CA GLU A 227 5.56 -6.73 17.93
C GLU A 227 6.15 -8.04 18.48
N VAL A 228 6.31 -9.03 17.61
CA VAL A 228 6.84 -10.37 17.94
C VAL A 228 8.16 -10.67 17.23
N GLY A 229 8.57 -9.82 16.29
CA GLY A 229 9.84 -9.95 15.60
C GLY A 229 10.24 -8.67 14.90
N ALA A 230 11.53 -8.45 14.79
CA ALA A 230 12.12 -7.34 14.07
C ALA A 230 13.46 -7.74 13.47
N LEU A 231 13.70 -7.31 12.24
CA LEU A 231 15.02 -7.35 11.62
C LEU A 231 15.33 -5.99 11.02
N VAL A 232 16.40 -5.38 11.50
CA VAL A 232 16.96 -4.17 10.91
C VAL A 232 18.24 -4.56 10.19
N PRO A 233 18.25 -4.56 8.84
CA PRO A 233 19.46 -4.87 8.08
C PRO A 233 20.62 -3.94 8.44
N PRO A 234 21.86 -4.36 8.23
CA PRO A 234 23.03 -3.52 8.51
C PRO A 234 23.03 -2.29 7.59
N ARG A 235 23.72 -1.24 8.05
CA ARG A 235 23.96 -0.05 7.24
C ARG A 235 24.54 -0.45 5.88
N PRO A 236 23.98 0.05 4.74
CA PRO A 236 24.50 -0.26 3.42
C PRO A 236 25.94 0.25 3.26
N ALA A 237 26.76 -0.49 2.53
CA ALA A 237 28.16 -0.10 2.29
C ALA A 237 28.28 1.16 1.41
N ARG A 238 27.26 1.40 0.58
CA ARG A 238 27.13 2.58 -0.30
C ARG A 238 25.67 2.90 -0.55
N LEU A 239 25.40 4.16 -0.89
CA LEU A 239 24.08 4.56 -1.34
C LEU A 239 23.91 4.23 -2.83
N MET A 240 22.78 3.62 -3.16
CA MET A 240 22.30 3.50 -4.54
C MET A 240 21.46 4.73 -4.93
N ASP A 241 20.83 5.39 -3.97
CA ASP A 241 20.18 6.68 -4.16
C ASP A 241 21.23 7.77 -4.37
N THR A 242 21.32 8.29 -5.59
CA THR A 242 22.31 9.30 -5.98
C THR A 242 21.90 10.73 -5.64
N ARG A 243 20.71 10.94 -5.06
CA ARG A 243 20.28 12.28 -4.66
C ARG A 243 21.21 12.83 -3.57
N PRO A 244 21.54 14.15 -3.61
CA PRO A 244 22.44 14.75 -2.62
C PRO A 244 21.84 14.69 -1.20
N ASN A 245 22.73 14.68 -0.21
CA ASN A 245 22.41 14.75 1.22
C ASN A 245 21.54 13.59 1.77
N ARG A 246 21.55 12.43 1.12
CA ARG A 246 20.87 11.24 1.63
C ARG A 246 21.68 10.60 2.77
N ALA A 247 20.98 10.28 3.86
CA ALA A 247 21.57 9.52 4.96
C ALA A 247 21.94 8.11 4.49
N CYS A 248 23.15 7.63 4.84
CA CYS A 248 23.58 6.28 4.55
C CYS A 248 23.00 5.32 5.61
N VAL A 249 21.70 5.03 5.46
CA VAL A 249 20.93 4.13 6.34
C VAL A 249 20.14 3.13 5.50
N VAL A 250 19.75 2.02 6.13
CA VAL A 250 18.81 1.07 5.53
C VAL A 250 17.48 1.77 5.28
N GLN A 251 16.82 1.42 4.17
CA GLN A 251 15.49 1.91 3.81
C GLN A 251 14.70 0.73 3.24
N SER A 252 14.20 -0.12 4.16
CA SER A 252 13.39 -1.28 3.79
C SER A 252 12.07 -0.86 3.17
N THR A 253 11.80 -1.32 1.95
CA THR A 253 10.71 -0.78 1.13
C THR A 253 9.56 -1.73 0.93
N ASP A 254 9.82 -2.97 0.55
CA ASP A 254 8.74 -3.94 0.32
C ASP A 254 9.05 -5.26 1.01
N VAL A 255 8.01 -6.02 1.35
CA VAL A 255 8.10 -7.30 2.02
C VAL A 255 7.17 -8.31 1.35
N PHE A 256 7.73 -9.46 1.05
CA PHE A 256 7.00 -10.64 0.58
C PHE A 256 7.39 -11.84 1.44
N VAL A 257 6.42 -12.65 1.82
CA VAL A 257 6.65 -13.90 2.55
C VAL A 257 6.14 -15.06 1.69
N ASP A 258 7.00 -15.99 1.35
CA ASP A 258 6.58 -17.14 0.57
C ASP A 258 5.85 -18.19 1.43
N ARG A 259 5.33 -19.22 0.77
CA ARG A 259 4.56 -20.28 1.45
C ARG A 259 5.36 -21.06 2.51
N ASP A 260 6.68 -21.05 2.40
CA ASP A 260 7.59 -21.75 3.30
C ASP A 260 8.04 -20.87 4.48
N GLY A 261 7.53 -19.62 4.55
CA GLY A 261 7.81 -18.66 5.61
C GLY A 261 9.11 -17.88 5.40
N ILE A 262 9.73 -17.98 4.22
CA ILE A 262 10.90 -17.16 3.90
C ILE A 262 10.43 -15.75 3.56
N ILE A 263 11.03 -14.77 4.24
CA ILE A 263 10.74 -13.35 4.08
C ILE A 263 11.74 -12.75 3.09
N TYR A 264 11.24 -12.06 2.10
CA TYR A 264 12.00 -11.28 1.13
C TYR A 264 11.73 -9.80 1.39
N CYS A 265 12.79 -9.03 1.64
CA CYS A 265 12.68 -7.59 1.85
C CYS A 265 13.56 -6.85 0.86
N THR A 266 12.99 -5.92 0.11
CA THR A 266 13.74 -5.00 -0.72
C THR A 266 14.15 -3.75 0.04
N ASP A 267 15.27 -3.15 -0.35
CA ASP A 267 15.82 -1.95 0.24
C ASP A 267 16.27 -0.98 -0.85
N TYR A 268 16.07 0.32 -0.68
CA TYR A 268 16.47 1.33 -1.65
C TYR A 268 17.97 1.34 -1.91
N ASN A 269 18.79 0.99 -0.92
CA ASN A 269 20.24 1.16 -0.98
C ASN A 269 21.01 -0.15 -1.03
N ALA A 270 20.43 -1.25 -0.55
CA ALA A 270 21.16 -2.50 -0.32
C ALA A 270 20.63 -3.70 -1.15
N GLY A 271 19.53 -3.51 -1.88
CA GLY A 271 18.99 -4.53 -2.77
C GLY A 271 17.99 -5.46 -2.09
N LEU A 272 18.27 -6.75 -1.99
CA LEU A 272 17.36 -7.78 -1.48
C LEU A 272 17.96 -8.49 -0.27
N TYR A 273 17.18 -8.56 0.81
CA TYR A 273 17.45 -9.43 1.95
C TYR A 273 16.48 -10.60 1.97
N THR A 274 16.99 -11.79 2.32
CA THR A 274 16.19 -12.97 2.64
C THR A 274 16.40 -13.33 4.09
N MET A 275 15.31 -13.67 4.78
CA MET A 275 15.33 -13.98 6.21
C MET A 275 14.23 -14.97 6.56
N GLN A 276 14.32 -15.58 7.72
CA GLN A 276 13.31 -16.49 8.24
C GLN A 276 12.87 -16.01 9.61
N TYR A 277 11.57 -16.12 9.89
CA TYR A 277 11.02 -15.89 11.22
C TYR A 277 10.94 -17.24 11.96
N ASP A 278 11.70 -17.35 13.02
CA ASP A 278 11.68 -18.49 13.94
C ASP A 278 10.70 -18.15 15.08
N SER A 279 9.50 -18.77 15.07
CA SER A 279 8.42 -18.55 16.05
C SER A 279 8.61 -19.36 17.33
#